data_a7e14af5f7ab6c9152e46bbe06197d9c
#
_entry.id   a7e14af5f7ab6c9152e46bbe06197d9c
#
_cell.length_a   1.000
_cell.length_b   1.000
_cell.length_c   1.000
_cell.angle_alpha   90.00
_cell.angle_beta   90.00
_cell.angle_gamma   90.00
#
_symmetry.space_group_name_H-M   'P 1'
#
loop_
_entity.id
_entity.type
_entity.pdbx_description
1 polymer ?
#
loop_
_entity_poly.entity_id
_entity_poly.type
_entity_poly.pdbx_seq_one_letter_code
_entity_poly.pdbx_strand_id
1 'polypeptide(L)'
;NQTDIHYAMPVRNIIYDALQYGKQVADIAAKHRTDGSKGHSRGEYLSGFYKDDKITPVITLVLHFGANEWDGPLSLHEMMAVKNEKLLNFVQDYQIHLIDPEKLDKEDLEKFSTSLREVIGYIKYSKDKKKLTEFLTDNPRMLMEANAARVIKAVTNTPLDIPEDAEVIDVCKAVEDMMNESKAEGRTEGAVAALAGLVKDGLLSIKD
;
A
#
# COMPACT_ATOMS: atom_id res chain seq x y z
N ASN A 1 2.25 -4.72 0.24
CA ASN A 1 1.58 -4.68 1.53
C ASN A 1 2.22 -5.72 2.44
N GLN A 2 2.97 -5.28 3.44
CA GLN A 2 3.72 -6.16 4.35
C GLN A 2 3.35 -5.79 5.78
N THR A 3 2.51 -6.60 6.40
CA THR A 3 2.24 -6.58 7.85
C THR A 3 3.32 -7.34 8.61
N ASP A 4 3.88 -8.38 7.96
CA ASP A 4 5.00 -9.16 8.48
C ASP A 4 6.25 -8.90 7.64
N ILE A 5 7.42 -9.00 8.27
CA ILE A 5 8.70 -8.78 7.60
C ILE A 5 9.01 -9.94 6.68
N HIS A 6 9.24 -9.63 5.41
CA HIS A 6 9.65 -10.63 4.42
C HIS A 6 11.16 -10.57 4.23
N TYR A 7 11.90 -11.45 4.90
CA TYR A 7 13.37 -11.44 4.92
C TYR A 7 14.06 -11.65 3.56
N ALA A 8 13.33 -12.07 2.52
CA ALA A 8 13.85 -12.13 1.16
C ALA A 8 13.27 -10.98 0.27
N MET A 9 12.96 -9.82 0.85
CA MET A 9 12.34 -8.71 0.13
C MET A 9 13.19 -8.19 -1.04
N PRO A 10 14.52 -8.02 -0.93
CA PRO A 10 15.34 -7.61 -2.07
C PRO A 10 15.19 -8.54 -3.28
N VAL A 11 15.21 -9.86 -3.06
CA VAL A 11 15.01 -10.84 -4.16
C VAL A 11 13.60 -10.75 -4.74
N ARG A 12 12.60 -10.58 -3.90
CA ARG A 12 11.20 -10.43 -4.34
C ARG A 12 11.01 -9.21 -5.22
N ASN A 13 11.60 -8.08 -4.85
CA ASN A 13 11.54 -6.85 -5.64
C ASN A 13 12.26 -7.00 -6.98
N ILE A 14 13.46 -7.60 -7.00
CA ILE A 14 14.18 -7.90 -8.25
C ILE A 14 13.28 -8.66 -9.22
N ILE A 15 12.57 -9.69 -8.74
CA ILE A 15 11.66 -10.48 -9.57
C ILE A 15 10.56 -9.61 -10.16
N TYR A 16 9.93 -8.75 -9.36
CA TYR A 16 8.88 -7.86 -9.85
C TYR A 16 9.40 -6.87 -10.88
N ASP A 17 10.53 -6.22 -10.62
CA ASP A 17 11.13 -5.27 -11.55
C ASP A 17 11.57 -5.96 -12.84
N ALA A 18 12.20 -7.15 -12.74
CA ALA A 18 12.62 -7.93 -13.90
C ALA A 18 11.43 -8.33 -14.78
N LEU A 19 10.29 -8.72 -14.18
CA LEU A 19 9.07 -9.03 -14.92
C LEU A 19 8.51 -7.81 -15.64
N GLN A 20 8.53 -6.62 -15.01
CA GLN A 20 8.07 -5.38 -15.65
C GLN A 20 9.00 -4.95 -16.78
N TYR A 21 10.31 -5.01 -16.59
CA TYR A 21 11.26 -4.72 -17.67
C TYR A 21 11.16 -5.74 -18.81
N GLY A 22 11.04 -7.03 -18.49
CA GLY A 22 10.84 -8.08 -19.48
C GLY A 22 9.58 -7.87 -20.32
N LYS A 23 8.47 -7.43 -19.65
CA LYS A 23 7.24 -7.09 -20.35
C LYS A 23 7.43 -5.92 -21.31
N GLN A 24 8.06 -4.82 -20.85
CA GLN A 24 8.32 -3.66 -21.71
C GLN A 24 9.13 -4.05 -22.96
N VAL A 25 10.16 -4.84 -22.81
CA VAL A 25 10.98 -5.34 -23.95
C VAL A 25 10.14 -6.20 -24.90
N ALA A 26 9.31 -7.09 -24.35
CA ALA A 26 8.44 -7.94 -25.17
C ALA A 26 7.37 -7.13 -25.93
N ASP A 27 6.78 -6.13 -25.29
CA ASP A 27 5.77 -5.25 -25.90
C ASP A 27 6.37 -4.42 -27.05
N ILE A 28 7.57 -3.87 -26.86
CA ILE A 28 8.32 -3.14 -27.90
C ILE A 28 8.62 -4.07 -29.08
N ALA A 29 9.15 -5.24 -28.81
CA ALA A 29 9.46 -6.22 -29.86
C ALA A 29 8.20 -6.71 -30.61
N ALA A 30 7.07 -6.84 -29.90
CA ALA A 30 5.78 -7.17 -30.51
C ALA A 30 5.30 -6.05 -31.44
N LYS A 31 5.41 -4.81 -30.99
CA LYS A 31 5.08 -3.61 -31.80
C LYS A 31 5.87 -3.57 -33.10
N HIS A 32 7.20 -3.73 -33.05
CA HIS A 32 8.03 -3.76 -34.26
C HIS A 32 7.61 -4.85 -35.24
N ARG A 33 7.23 -6.03 -34.77
CA ARG A 33 6.72 -7.11 -35.63
C ARG A 33 5.37 -6.75 -36.29
N THR A 34 4.47 -6.13 -35.54
CA THR A 34 3.15 -5.72 -36.03
C THR A 34 3.24 -4.62 -37.06
N ASP A 35 4.09 -3.62 -36.80
CA ASP A 35 4.29 -2.47 -37.68
C ASP A 35 5.13 -2.82 -38.93
N GLY A 36 5.59 -4.07 -39.03
CA GLY A 36 6.43 -4.53 -40.13
C GLY A 36 7.81 -3.86 -40.19
N SER A 37 8.21 -3.23 -39.09
CA SER A 37 9.52 -2.59 -38.93
C SER A 37 10.63 -3.62 -39.08
N LYS A 38 11.65 -3.29 -39.87
CA LYS A 38 12.83 -4.15 -40.03
C LYS A 38 13.97 -3.52 -39.23
N GLY A 39 14.59 -4.30 -38.34
CA GLY A 39 15.80 -3.88 -37.65
C GLY A 39 16.92 -3.51 -38.64
N HIS A 40 17.73 -2.55 -38.28
CA HIS A 40 18.84 -2.05 -39.11
C HIS A 40 20.08 -2.98 -39.03
N SER A 41 20.09 -3.90 -38.07
CA SER A 41 21.19 -4.86 -37.90
C SER A 41 20.65 -6.25 -37.58
N ARG A 42 21.54 -7.26 -37.71
CA ARG A 42 21.22 -8.66 -37.34
C ARG A 42 20.86 -8.77 -35.85
N GLY A 43 21.52 -7.99 -34.98
CA GLY A 43 21.26 -7.98 -33.54
C GLY A 43 19.86 -7.48 -33.21
N GLU A 44 19.43 -6.39 -33.83
CA GLU A 44 18.09 -5.82 -33.69
C GLU A 44 17.01 -6.78 -34.20
N TYR A 45 17.26 -7.41 -35.34
CA TYR A 45 16.34 -8.41 -35.88
C TYR A 45 16.17 -9.62 -34.94
N LEU A 46 17.26 -10.12 -34.35
CA LEU A 46 17.23 -11.28 -33.46
C LEU A 46 16.58 -10.95 -32.09
N SER A 47 16.87 -9.77 -31.53
CA SER A 47 16.34 -9.34 -30.24
C SER A 47 14.90 -8.80 -30.35
N GLY A 48 14.53 -8.25 -31.50
CA GLY A 48 13.32 -7.46 -31.70
C GLY A 48 13.34 -6.13 -30.95
N PHE A 49 14.45 -5.79 -30.30
CA PHE A 49 14.66 -4.55 -29.57
C PHE A 49 15.75 -3.74 -30.28
N TYR A 50 15.45 -2.52 -30.70
CA TYR A 50 16.31 -1.69 -31.54
C TYR A 50 17.19 -0.79 -30.69
N LYS A 51 18.28 -0.32 -31.25
CA LYS A 51 19.28 0.51 -30.57
C LYS A 51 18.69 1.77 -29.94
N ASP A 52 17.69 2.35 -30.60
CA ASP A 52 17.06 3.60 -30.16
C ASP A 52 15.84 3.35 -29.25
N ASP A 53 15.41 2.11 -29.07
CA ASP A 53 14.34 1.78 -28.13
C ASP A 53 14.75 2.12 -26.70
N LYS A 54 13.77 2.54 -25.91
CA LYS A 54 13.96 2.88 -24.50
C LYS A 54 12.85 2.22 -23.67
N ILE A 55 13.22 1.82 -22.47
CA ILE A 55 12.27 1.35 -21.46
C ILE A 55 12.07 2.44 -20.39
N THR A 56 10.90 2.42 -19.79
CA THR A 56 10.56 3.30 -18.67
C THR A 56 11.12 2.72 -17.37
N PRO A 57 11.71 3.55 -16.49
CA PRO A 57 12.17 3.11 -15.19
C PRO A 57 11.03 2.48 -14.37
N VAL A 58 11.31 1.37 -13.70
CA VAL A 58 10.43 0.75 -12.71
C VAL A 58 10.96 1.11 -11.34
N ILE A 59 10.09 1.61 -10.47
CA ILE A 59 10.41 1.95 -9.09
C ILE A 59 9.45 1.16 -8.20
N THR A 60 9.98 0.21 -7.44
CA THR A 60 9.20 -0.58 -6.48
C THR A 60 9.41 -0.05 -5.08
N LEU A 61 8.32 0.41 -4.46
CA LEU A 61 8.30 0.87 -3.07
C LEU A 61 7.80 -0.26 -2.16
N VAL A 62 8.51 -0.51 -1.08
CA VAL A 62 8.10 -1.44 -0.02
C VAL A 62 7.50 -0.62 1.12
N LEU A 63 6.19 -0.77 1.31
CA LEU A 63 5.52 -0.15 2.45
C LEU A 63 5.36 -1.21 3.55
N HIS A 64 5.92 -0.93 4.71
CA HIS A 64 5.85 -1.78 5.89
C HIS A 64 4.83 -1.21 6.88
N PHE A 65 3.81 -2.03 7.22
CA PHE A 65 2.73 -1.62 8.12
C PHE A 65 2.69 -2.48 9.39
N GLY A 66 3.74 -3.27 9.62
CA GLY A 66 3.85 -4.12 10.79
C GLY A 66 3.90 -3.33 12.10
N ALA A 67 3.60 -4.02 13.20
CA ALA A 67 3.73 -3.46 14.54
C ALA A 67 5.20 -3.38 15.01
N ASN A 68 6.08 -4.13 14.36
CA ASN A 68 7.51 -4.19 14.68
C ASN A 68 8.30 -3.36 13.68
N GLU A 69 9.40 -2.80 14.13
CA GLU A 69 10.35 -2.16 13.22
C GLU A 69 10.88 -3.16 12.19
N TRP A 70 11.17 -2.66 10.99
CA TRP A 70 11.79 -3.48 9.96
C TRP A 70 13.22 -3.86 10.37
N ASP A 71 13.49 -5.15 10.53
CA ASP A 71 14.79 -5.74 10.82
C ASP A 71 15.32 -6.64 9.69
N GLY A 72 14.59 -6.71 8.57
CA GLY A 72 14.99 -7.49 7.39
C GLY A 72 16.05 -6.79 6.56
N PRO A 73 16.70 -7.51 5.62
CA PRO A 73 17.71 -6.94 4.75
C PRO A 73 17.12 -5.83 3.85
N LEU A 74 17.89 -4.78 3.64
CA LEU A 74 17.55 -3.66 2.77
C LEU A 74 18.21 -3.80 1.39
N SER A 75 19.20 -4.68 1.26
CA SER A 75 19.88 -4.91 -0.01
C SER A 75 20.15 -6.41 -0.27
N LEU A 76 20.40 -6.70 -1.55
CA LEU A 76 20.76 -8.07 -1.96
C LEU A 76 22.11 -8.50 -1.34
N HIS A 77 23.08 -7.58 -1.23
CA HIS A 77 24.36 -7.87 -0.64
C HIS A 77 24.27 -8.25 0.84
N GLU A 78 23.32 -7.67 1.58
CA GLU A 78 23.08 -8.05 2.99
C GLU A 78 22.64 -9.50 3.15
N MET A 79 22.00 -10.07 2.13
CA MET A 79 21.53 -11.46 2.09
C MET A 79 22.62 -12.46 1.68
N MET A 80 23.77 -12.02 1.17
CA MET A 80 24.80 -12.91 0.67
C MET A 80 25.53 -13.66 1.79
N ALA A 81 25.72 -14.96 1.60
CA ALA A 81 26.48 -15.80 2.53
C ALA A 81 27.97 -15.45 2.54
N VAL A 82 28.51 -14.95 1.41
CA VAL A 82 29.90 -14.56 1.27
C VAL A 82 30.03 -13.05 1.35
N LYS A 83 30.78 -12.54 2.31
CA LYS A 83 31.01 -11.09 2.54
C LYS A 83 32.36 -10.60 1.96
N ASN A 84 32.88 -11.26 0.95
CA ASN A 84 34.13 -10.84 0.30
C ASN A 84 33.85 -9.69 -0.68
N GLU A 85 34.31 -8.50 -0.37
CA GLU A 85 34.12 -7.28 -1.17
C GLU A 85 34.55 -7.44 -2.63
N LYS A 86 35.68 -8.17 -2.87
CA LYS A 86 36.17 -8.38 -4.24
C LYS A 86 35.18 -9.23 -5.07
N LEU A 87 34.49 -10.17 -4.44
CA LEU A 87 33.45 -10.96 -5.12
C LEU A 87 32.15 -10.13 -5.25
N LEU A 88 31.78 -9.40 -4.23
CA LEU A 88 30.56 -8.59 -4.26
C LEU A 88 30.61 -7.49 -5.33
N ASN A 89 31.77 -6.99 -5.69
CA ASN A 89 31.93 -6.04 -6.81
C ASN A 89 31.48 -6.61 -8.17
N PHE A 90 31.37 -7.92 -8.32
CA PHE A 90 30.82 -8.56 -9.52
C PHE A 90 29.35 -8.90 -9.40
N VAL A 91 28.75 -8.73 -8.22
CA VAL A 91 27.33 -8.98 -7.98
C VAL A 91 26.64 -7.63 -7.89
N GLN A 92 25.64 -7.42 -8.75
CA GLN A 92 24.86 -6.20 -8.71
C GLN A 92 24.11 -6.12 -7.38
N ASP A 93 24.32 -5.07 -6.58
CA ASP A 93 23.53 -4.83 -5.39
C ASP A 93 22.17 -4.25 -5.79
N TYR A 94 21.14 -4.80 -5.20
CA TYR A 94 19.77 -4.33 -5.39
C TYR A 94 19.22 -3.87 -4.04
N GLN A 95 19.01 -2.56 -3.92
CA GLN A 95 18.46 -1.94 -2.71
C GLN A 95 16.95 -1.79 -2.81
N ILE A 96 16.24 -2.07 -1.73
CA ILE A 96 14.81 -1.80 -1.63
C ILE A 96 14.57 -0.36 -1.17
N HIS A 97 13.50 0.24 -1.68
CA HIS A 97 13.00 1.54 -1.19
C HIS A 97 11.95 1.28 -0.12
N LEU A 98 12.42 1.15 1.13
CA LEU A 98 11.53 0.91 2.27
C LEU A 98 10.90 2.21 2.75
N ILE A 99 9.58 2.21 2.85
CA ILE A 99 8.78 3.25 3.51
C ILE A 99 8.14 2.64 4.74
N ASP A 100 8.53 3.15 5.90
CA ASP A 100 7.91 2.85 7.17
C ASP A 100 7.11 4.08 7.62
N PRO A 101 5.76 4.05 7.54
CA PRO A 101 4.94 5.21 7.88
C PRO A 101 5.16 5.71 9.31
N GLU A 102 5.50 4.84 10.25
CA GLU A 102 5.73 5.26 11.64
C GLU A 102 6.98 6.14 11.80
N LYS A 103 7.99 5.95 10.94
CA LYS A 103 9.26 6.70 10.96
C LYS A 103 9.21 8.02 10.21
N LEU A 104 8.22 8.21 9.33
CA LEU A 104 8.07 9.45 8.59
C LEU A 104 7.62 10.58 9.53
N ASP A 105 8.25 11.71 9.48
CA ASP A 105 7.79 12.91 10.18
C ASP A 105 6.78 13.71 9.32
N LYS A 106 6.36 14.87 9.83
CA LYS A 106 5.41 15.73 9.14
C LYS A 106 6.00 16.31 7.84
N GLU A 107 7.29 16.63 7.87
CA GLU A 107 8.01 17.20 6.72
C GLU A 107 8.19 16.14 5.62
N ASP A 108 8.40 14.88 5.99
CA ASP A 108 8.47 13.77 5.05
C ASP A 108 7.13 13.54 4.35
N LEU A 109 6.03 13.61 5.08
CA LEU A 109 4.69 13.48 4.51
C LEU A 109 4.39 14.62 3.52
N GLU A 110 4.84 15.85 3.80
CA GLU A 110 4.62 16.99 2.89
C GLU A 110 5.42 16.89 1.57
N LYS A 111 6.42 16.01 1.48
CA LYS A 111 7.14 15.74 0.23
C LYS A 111 6.31 15.00 -0.81
N PHE A 112 5.25 14.32 -0.38
CA PHE A 112 4.31 13.65 -1.29
C PHE A 112 3.28 14.65 -1.81
N SER A 113 3.25 14.83 -3.12
CA SER A 113 2.35 15.78 -3.80
C SER A 113 0.99 15.18 -4.21
N THR A 114 0.86 13.85 -4.15
CA THR A 114 -0.35 13.10 -4.54
C THR A 114 -1.12 12.64 -3.30
N SER A 115 -2.27 11.99 -3.49
CA SER A 115 -3.04 11.32 -2.44
C SER A 115 -2.26 10.27 -1.63
N LEU A 116 -1.06 9.91 -2.09
CA LEU A 116 -0.15 9.03 -1.33
C LEU A 116 0.20 9.62 0.05
N ARG A 117 0.30 10.95 0.17
CA ARG A 117 0.48 11.64 1.45
C ARG A 117 -0.62 11.28 2.46
N GLU A 118 -1.86 11.38 2.02
CA GLU A 118 -3.04 11.11 2.85
C GLU A 118 -3.15 9.62 3.19
N VAL A 119 -2.85 8.75 2.21
CA VAL A 119 -2.81 7.30 2.43
C VAL A 119 -1.78 6.94 3.50
N ILE A 120 -0.55 7.41 3.36
CA ILE A 120 0.53 7.13 4.32
C ILE A 120 0.22 7.76 5.69
N GLY A 121 -0.27 9.00 5.72
CA GLY A 121 -0.66 9.69 6.94
C GLY A 121 -1.78 8.97 7.69
N TYR A 122 -2.82 8.51 6.98
CA TYR A 122 -3.88 7.71 7.57
C TYR A 122 -3.34 6.42 8.20
N ILE A 123 -2.50 5.70 7.46
CA ILE A 123 -1.88 4.45 7.93
C ILE A 123 -1.05 4.70 9.18
N LYS A 124 -0.19 5.73 9.17
CA LYS A 124 0.64 6.15 10.29
C LYS A 124 -0.17 6.34 11.57
N TYR A 125 -1.32 6.99 11.47
CA TYR A 125 -2.13 7.35 12.63
C TYR A 125 -3.28 6.36 12.91
N SER A 126 -3.47 5.35 12.08
CA SER A 126 -4.63 4.42 12.16
C SER A 126 -4.78 3.69 13.50
N LYS A 127 -3.68 3.48 14.22
CA LYS A 127 -3.67 2.82 15.53
C LYS A 127 -3.89 3.77 16.71
N ASP A 128 -3.80 5.09 16.49
CA ASP A 128 -4.00 6.13 17.49
C ASP A 128 -5.22 6.97 17.13
N LYS A 129 -6.35 6.66 17.77
CA LYS A 129 -7.64 7.32 17.49
C LYS A 129 -7.57 8.85 17.59
N LYS A 130 -6.81 9.38 18.57
CA LYS A 130 -6.71 10.82 18.77
C LYS A 130 -5.93 11.47 17.63
N LYS A 131 -4.76 10.94 17.31
CA LYS A 131 -3.92 11.43 16.21
C LYS A 131 -4.60 11.26 14.86
N LEU A 132 -5.31 10.15 14.65
CA LEU A 132 -6.07 9.95 13.42
C LEU A 132 -7.18 10.99 13.29
N THR A 133 -7.94 11.25 14.35
CA THR A 133 -8.97 12.29 14.34
C THR A 133 -8.38 13.67 14.05
N GLU A 134 -7.26 14.02 14.70
CA GLU A 134 -6.56 15.28 14.44
C GLU A 134 -6.08 15.38 12.98
N PHE A 135 -5.60 14.29 12.41
CA PHE A 135 -5.14 14.24 11.01
C PHE A 135 -6.28 14.36 10.01
N LEU A 136 -7.45 13.82 10.32
CA LEU A 136 -8.64 13.89 9.48
C LEU A 136 -9.37 15.24 9.59
N THR A 137 -9.32 15.89 10.76
CA THR A 137 -10.04 17.14 11.02
C THR A 137 -9.54 18.24 10.09
N ASP A 138 -10.47 18.88 9.38
CA ASP A 138 -10.20 19.99 8.46
C ASP A 138 -9.14 19.68 7.37
N ASN A 139 -8.99 18.41 6.98
CA ASN A 139 -8.09 17.99 5.92
C ASN A 139 -8.82 17.84 4.57
N PRO A 140 -8.86 18.87 3.71
CA PRO A 140 -9.59 18.81 2.44
C PRO A 140 -9.00 17.82 1.45
N ARG A 141 -7.75 17.36 1.65
CA ARG A 141 -7.10 16.35 0.80
C ARG A 141 -7.62 14.93 1.05
N MET A 142 -8.45 14.75 2.10
CA MET A 142 -9.14 13.48 2.32
C MET A 142 -10.33 13.27 1.37
N LEU A 143 -10.71 14.29 0.60
CA LEU A 143 -11.47 14.13 -0.64
C LEU A 143 -10.49 13.66 -1.73
N MET A 144 -10.45 12.35 -1.96
CA MET A 144 -9.43 11.71 -2.79
C MET A 144 -10.01 10.71 -3.78
N GLU A 145 -9.17 10.24 -4.69
CA GLU A 145 -9.55 9.18 -5.61
C GLU A 145 -9.96 7.91 -4.84
N ALA A 146 -11.04 7.27 -5.26
CA ALA A 146 -11.56 6.06 -4.61
C ALA A 146 -10.52 4.93 -4.54
N ASN A 147 -9.59 4.85 -5.52
CA ASN A 147 -8.51 3.86 -5.49
C ASN A 147 -7.54 4.10 -4.31
N ALA A 148 -7.25 5.35 -3.96
CA ALA A 148 -6.43 5.68 -2.79
C ALA A 148 -7.14 5.28 -1.48
N ALA A 149 -8.44 5.55 -1.38
CA ALA A 149 -9.26 5.14 -0.24
C ALA A 149 -9.38 3.59 -0.13
N ARG A 150 -9.45 2.87 -1.27
CA ARG A 150 -9.41 1.39 -1.27
C ARG A 150 -8.09 0.85 -0.72
N VAL A 151 -6.97 1.55 -0.94
CA VAL A 151 -5.68 1.19 -0.33
C VAL A 151 -5.74 1.37 1.19
N ILE A 152 -6.27 2.50 1.68
CA ILE A 152 -6.48 2.72 3.13
C ILE A 152 -7.29 1.57 3.72
N LYS A 153 -8.47 1.27 3.14
CA LYS A 153 -9.34 0.17 3.57
C LYS A 153 -8.59 -1.17 3.63
N ALA A 154 -7.88 -1.52 2.56
CA ALA A 154 -7.18 -2.80 2.46
C ALA A 154 -6.01 -2.95 3.43
N VAL A 155 -5.34 -1.85 3.75
CA VAL A 155 -4.13 -1.84 4.58
C VAL A 155 -4.48 -1.77 6.06
N THR A 156 -5.39 -0.88 6.44
CA THR A 156 -5.74 -0.63 7.84
C THR A 156 -6.90 -1.49 8.34
N ASN A 157 -7.51 -2.27 7.44
CA ASN A 157 -8.72 -3.02 7.69
C ASN A 157 -9.88 -2.15 8.22
N THR A 158 -9.87 -0.87 7.89
CA THR A 158 -10.95 0.06 8.25
C THR A 158 -12.17 -0.26 7.38
N PRO A 159 -13.37 -0.46 7.92
CA PRO A 159 -14.55 -0.84 7.16
C PRO A 159 -15.19 0.37 6.45
N LEU A 160 -14.42 1.05 5.58
CA LEU A 160 -14.92 2.15 4.75
C LEU A 160 -15.94 1.61 3.75
N ASP A 161 -17.08 2.25 3.64
CA ASP A 161 -18.01 2.01 2.53
C ASP A 161 -17.56 2.81 1.30
N ILE A 162 -17.14 2.11 0.26
CA ILE A 162 -16.63 2.69 -0.99
C ILE A 162 -17.38 2.03 -2.14
N PRO A 163 -18.30 2.74 -2.79
CA PRO A 163 -19.01 2.22 -3.97
C PRO A 163 -18.05 1.76 -5.07
N GLU A 164 -18.41 0.70 -5.79
CA GLU A 164 -17.53 0.13 -6.82
C GLU A 164 -17.27 1.11 -7.97
N ASP A 165 -18.27 1.90 -8.33
CA ASP A 165 -18.25 2.91 -9.40
C ASP A 165 -17.78 4.29 -8.95
N ALA A 166 -17.44 4.47 -7.67
CA ALA A 166 -16.95 5.75 -7.17
C ALA A 166 -15.58 6.09 -7.78
N GLU A 167 -15.45 7.29 -8.31
CA GLU A 167 -14.18 7.86 -8.76
C GLU A 167 -13.48 8.62 -7.63
N VAL A 168 -14.27 9.32 -6.79
CA VAL A 168 -13.80 10.14 -5.67
C VAL A 168 -14.62 9.83 -4.43
N ILE A 169 -13.99 9.87 -3.27
CA ILE A 169 -14.62 9.68 -1.97
C ILE A 169 -14.08 10.64 -0.92
N ASP A 170 -14.95 11.11 -0.04
CA ASP A 170 -14.58 11.82 1.18
C ASP A 170 -14.34 10.81 2.31
N VAL A 171 -13.06 10.53 2.58
CA VAL A 171 -12.66 9.57 3.61
C VAL A 171 -12.99 10.10 5.02
N CYS A 172 -12.96 11.42 5.26
CA CYS A 172 -13.33 11.98 6.56
C CYS A 172 -14.78 11.67 6.88
N LYS A 173 -15.67 11.92 5.91
CA LYS A 173 -17.10 11.63 6.06
C LYS A 173 -17.35 10.14 6.21
N ALA A 174 -16.72 9.28 5.40
CA ALA A 174 -16.87 7.84 5.50
C ALA A 174 -16.43 7.28 6.87
N VAL A 175 -15.37 7.84 7.46
CA VAL A 175 -14.92 7.47 8.82
C VAL A 175 -15.88 7.99 9.89
N GLU A 176 -16.42 9.20 9.73
CA GLU A 176 -17.41 9.76 10.66
C GLU A 176 -18.71 8.96 10.66
N ASP A 177 -19.22 8.61 9.48
CA ASP A 177 -20.41 7.77 9.31
C ASP A 177 -20.23 6.41 9.98
N MET A 178 -19.12 5.73 9.71
CA MET A 178 -18.74 4.47 10.36
C MET A 178 -18.68 4.58 11.90
N MET A 179 -18.11 5.67 12.42
CA MET A 179 -18.04 5.89 13.87
C MET A 179 -19.42 6.14 14.49
N ASN A 180 -20.31 6.79 13.77
CA ASN A 180 -21.68 7.07 14.22
C ASN A 180 -22.53 5.79 14.21
N GLU A 181 -22.40 4.95 13.19
CA GLU A 181 -23.03 3.65 13.10
C GLU A 181 -22.60 2.74 14.26
N SER A 182 -21.28 2.58 14.49
CA SER A 182 -20.75 1.79 15.61
C SER A 182 -21.23 2.28 16.98
N LYS A 183 -21.37 3.60 17.15
CA LYS A 183 -21.93 4.16 18.40
C LYS A 183 -23.43 3.85 18.55
N ALA A 184 -24.19 3.89 17.46
CA ALA A 184 -25.60 3.55 17.46
C ALA A 184 -25.82 2.06 17.79
N GLU A 185 -25.05 1.18 17.15
CA GLU A 185 -25.05 -0.26 17.40
C GLU A 185 -24.67 -0.57 18.86
N GLY A 186 -23.57 -0.02 19.37
CA GLY A 186 -23.15 -0.24 20.75
C GLY A 186 -24.16 0.28 21.78
N ARG A 187 -24.90 1.36 21.49
CA ARG A 187 -25.99 1.82 22.35
C ARG A 187 -27.18 0.85 22.34
N THR A 188 -27.51 0.32 21.18
CA THR A 188 -28.60 -0.65 21.03
C THR A 188 -28.26 -1.97 21.74
N GLU A 189 -27.05 -2.48 21.51
CA GLU A 189 -26.57 -3.69 22.20
C GLU A 189 -26.52 -3.50 23.73
N GLY A 190 -26.02 -2.35 24.19
CA GLY A 190 -25.99 -2.00 25.61
C GLY A 190 -27.40 -1.92 26.22
N ALA A 191 -28.37 -1.34 25.50
CA ALA A 191 -29.77 -1.29 25.95
C ALA A 191 -30.41 -2.67 26.01
N VAL A 192 -30.18 -3.52 24.99
CA VAL A 192 -30.67 -4.90 24.96
C VAL A 192 -30.05 -5.71 26.08
N ALA A 193 -28.75 -5.61 26.33
CA ALA A 193 -28.08 -6.29 27.42
C ALA A 193 -28.59 -5.86 28.80
N ALA A 194 -28.84 -4.56 29.00
CA ALA A 194 -29.43 -4.02 30.23
C ALA A 194 -30.85 -4.55 30.45
N LEU A 195 -31.70 -4.55 29.41
CA LEU A 195 -33.05 -5.10 29.47
C LEU A 195 -33.04 -6.62 29.76
N ALA A 196 -32.15 -7.36 29.10
CA ALA A 196 -31.98 -8.80 29.37
C ALA A 196 -31.54 -9.07 30.81
N GLY A 197 -30.67 -8.24 31.39
CA GLY A 197 -30.29 -8.26 32.78
C GLY A 197 -31.48 -8.06 33.72
N LEU A 198 -32.29 -7.03 33.46
CA LEU A 198 -33.49 -6.73 34.27
C LEU A 198 -34.54 -7.84 34.22
N VAL A 199 -34.71 -8.51 33.08
CA VAL A 199 -35.58 -9.68 32.92
C VAL A 199 -35.03 -10.88 33.72
N LYS A 200 -33.72 -11.11 33.63
CA LYS A 200 -33.06 -12.21 34.36
C LYS A 200 -33.14 -12.04 35.88
N ASP A 201 -33.07 -10.79 36.35
CA ASP A 201 -33.15 -10.45 37.77
C ASP A 201 -34.63 -10.36 38.27
N GLY A 202 -35.60 -10.64 37.40
CA GLY A 202 -37.03 -10.65 37.75
C GLY A 202 -37.63 -9.25 37.96
N LEU A 203 -36.90 -8.21 37.57
CA LEU A 203 -37.35 -6.80 37.67
C LEU A 203 -38.23 -6.38 36.52
N LEU A 204 -38.18 -7.09 35.40
CA LEU A 204 -39.07 -6.93 34.24
C LEU A 204 -39.61 -8.28 33.81
N SER A 205 -40.91 -8.33 33.46
CA SER A 205 -41.52 -9.50 32.83
C SER A 205 -41.78 -9.20 31.35
N ILE A 206 -41.41 -10.14 30.46
CA ILE A 206 -41.85 -10.09 29.07
C ILE A 206 -43.31 -10.48 29.07
N LYS A 207 -44.22 -9.52 28.75
CA LYS A 207 -45.58 -9.90 28.38
C LYS A 207 -45.61 -10.12 26.86
N ASP A 208 -46.11 -11.29 26.46
CA ASP A 208 -46.36 -11.65 25.06
C ASP A 208 -47.23 -10.61 24.34
#